data_1637ce77d2de77e479d63a74a613087d
#
_entry.id   1637ce77d2de77e479d63a74a613087d
#
_cell.length_a   1.000
_cell.length_b   1.000
_cell.length_c   1.000
_cell.angle_alpha   90.00
_cell.angle_beta   90.00
_cell.angle_gamma   90.00
#
_symmetry.space_group_name_H-M   'P 1'
#
loop_
_entity.id
_entity.type
_entity.pdbx_description
1 polymer ?
#
loop_
_entity_poly.entity_id
_entity_poly.type
_entity_poly.pdbx_seq_one_letter_code
_entity_poly.pdbx_strand_id
1 'polypeptide(L)'
;MKRLTLFVIFVALFHVMGYSSAQQQVERKGVASTVKLGEKNFGFLSELNGKYKLVAIQTTFEPGGYVREHQHVGPGIRFVASGELTFVMEGKTTTYKTGEYFYEAGNIANAAYNKGSSPLVLITFEILPVDWKGGSAVPPKSK
;
A
#
# COMPACT_ATOMS: atom_id res chain seq x y z
N MET A 1 -59.31 33.01 36.92
CA MET A 1 -58.93 32.62 35.54
C MET A 1 -57.40 32.49 35.45
N LYS A 2 -56.88 31.26 35.53
CA LYS A 2 -55.44 30.99 35.49
C LYS A 2 -55.02 30.74 34.04
N ARG A 3 -54.11 31.57 33.51
CA ARG A 3 -53.55 31.39 32.15
C ARG A 3 -52.40 30.38 32.22
N LEU A 4 -52.58 29.27 31.53
CA LEU A 4 -51.53 28.24 31.36
C LEU A 4 -50.67 28.61 30.16
N THR A 5 -49.41 28.93 30.40
CA THR A 5 -48.42 29.24 29.37
C THR A 5 -47.74 27.95 28.96
N LEU A 6 -47.99 27.52 27.72
CA LEU A 6 -47.39 26.32 27.15
C LEU A 6 -45.99 26.67 26.61
N PHE A 7 -44.93 26.14 27.23
CA PHE A 7 -43.55 26.25 26.71
C PHE A 7 -43.32 25.11 25.69
N VAL A 8 -43.20 25.48 24.42
CA VAL A 8 -42.81 24.54 23.38
C VAL A 8 -41.28 24.53 23.33
N ILE A 9 -40.67 23.41 23.76
CA ILE A 9 -39.24 23.19 23.66
C ILE A 9 -38.95 22.64 22.25
N PHE A 10 -38.30 23.45 21.42
CA PHE A 10 -37.78 23.04 20.10
C PHE A 10 -36.45 22.28 20.33
N VAL A 11 -36.47 20.95 20.26
CA VAL A 11 -35.26 20.14 20.23
C VAL A 11 -34.73 20.11 18.79
N ALA A 12 -33.72 20.90 18.53
CA ALA A 12 -32.99 20.84 17.28
C ALA A 12 -32.11 19.58 17.25
N LEU A 13 -32.50 18.56 16.48
CA LEU A 13 -31.67 17.41 16.18
C LEU A 13 -30.56 17.85 15.22
N PHE A 14 -29.37 18.10 15.73
CA PHE A 14 -28.17 18.20 14.92
C PHE A 14 -27.78 16.81 14.40
N HIS A 15 -28.12 16.52 13.14
CA HIS A 15 -27.55 15.40 12.43
C HIS A 15 -26.07 15.70 12.14
N VAL A 16 -25.18 15.15 12.95
CA VAL A 16 -23.76 15.10 12.62
C VAL A 16 -23.62 14.11 11.46
N MET A 17 -23.60 14.61 10.22
CA MET A 17 -23.15 13.85 9.08
C MET A 17 -21.67 13.56 9.27
N GLY A 18 -21.37 12.36 9.78
CA GLY A 18 -20.00 11.83 9.79
C GLY A 18 -19.55 11.68 8.33
N TYR A 19 -18.67 12.56 7.88
CA TYR A 19 -17.92 12.35 6.64
C TYR A 19 -16.97 11.18 6.86
N SER A 20 -17.43 9.98 6.51
CA SER A 20 -16.53 8.85 6.30
C SER A 20 -15.67 9.19 5.08
N SER A 21 -14.44 9.65 5.29
CA SER A 21 -13.46 9.72 4.21
C SER A 21 -13.17 8.28 3.79
N ALA A 22 -13.79 7.83 2.71
CA ALA A 22 -13.41 6.58 2.08
C ALA A 22 -11.93 6.67 1.74
N GLN A 23 -11.10 5.95 2.48
CA GLN A 23 -9.67 5.89 2.23
C GLN A 23 -9.50 5.34 0.81
N GLN A 24 -9.01 6.18 -0.09
CA GLN A 24 -8.81 5.82 -1.49
C GLN A 24 -7.93 4.57 -1.54
N GLN A 25 -8.46 3.48 -2.09
CA GLN A 25 -7.72 2.24 -2.21
C GLN A 25 -6.93 2.22 -3.53
N VAL A 26 -5.74 1.63 -3.48
CA VAL A 26 -4.94 1.38 -4.68
C VAL A 26 -5.66 0.36 -5.56
N GLU A 27 -5.97 0.75 -6.80
CA GLU A 27 -6.60 -0.15 -7.78
C GLU A 27 -5.63 -1.27 -8.17
N ARG A 28 -6.09 -2.51 -8.05
CA ARG A 28 -5.34 -3.71 -8.41
C ARG A 28 -6.24 -4.79 -8.99
N LYS A 29 -5.71 -5.60 -9.90
CA LYS A 29 -6.40 -6.73 -10.52
C LYS A 29 -5.45 -7.91 -10.71
N GLY A 30 -5.90 -9.12 -10.40
CA GLY A 30 -5.11 -10.33 -10.58
C GLY A 30 -3.81 -10.33 -9.80
N VAL A 31 -3.80 -9.76 -8.58
CA VAL A 31 -2.61 -9.63 -7.74
C VAL A 31 -2.89 -10.13 -6.33
N ALA A 32 -2.07 -11.05 -5.87
CA ALA A 32 -2.10 -11.57 -4.51
C ALA A 32 -0.74 -11.37 -3.83
N SER A 33 -0.74 -10.89 -2.58
CA SER A 33 0.47 -10.68 -1.78
C SER A 33 0.38 -11.43 -0.47
N THR A 34 1.49 -12.06 -0.08
CA THR A 34 1.60 -12.80 1.18
C THR A 34 2.90 -12.42 1.88
N VAL A 35 2.82 -11.99 3.13
CA VAL A 35 4.00 -11.81 3.98
C VAL A 35 4.58 -13.18 4.29
N LYS A 36 5.86 -13.41 3.98
CA LYS A 36 6.59 -14.64 4.20
C LYS A 36 7.44 -14.60 5.46
N LEU A 37 7.98 -13.44 5.79
CA LEU A 37 8.83 -13.21 6.96
C LEU A 37 8.62 -11.78 7.45
N GLY A 38 8.73 -11.58 8.76
CA GLY A 38 8.75 -10.25 9.37
C GLY A 38 9.61 -10.26 10.61
N GLU A 39 10.64 -9.40 10.62
CA GLU A 39 11.59 -9.26 11.72
C GLU A 39 11.58 -7.85 12.30
N LYS A 40 11.78 -7.73 13.61
CA LYS A 40 11.78 -6.46 14.34
C LYS A 40 13.09 -6.19 15.07
N ASN A 41 13.98 -7.20 15.09
CA ASN A 41 15.30 -7.08 15.71
C ASN A 41 16.34 -6.87 14.61
N PHE A 42 17.01 -5.73 14.64
CA PHE A 42 18.01 -5.31 13.65
C PHE A 42 19.45 -5.50 14.15
N GLY A 43 19.65 -6.23 15.24
CA GLY A 43 20.99 -6.49 15.78
C GLY A 43 21.75 -5.20 16.13
N PHE A 44 22.90 -4.99 15.47
CA PHE A 44 23.74 -3.78 15.69
C PHE A 44 23.10 -2.47 15.24
N LEU A 45 22.03 -2.50 14.40
CA LEU A 45 21.25 -1.31 14.03
C LEU A 45 20.13 -1.10 15.06
N SER A 46 20.50 -1.09 16.32
CA SER A 46 19.57 -1.07 17.46
C SER A 46 18.65 0.16 17.49
N GLU A 47 19.06 1.27 16.88
CA GLU A 47 18.27 2.49 16.73
C GLU A 47 16.99 2.29 15.87
N LEU A 48 16.91 1.21 15.09
CA LEU A 48 15.73 0.82 14.31
C LEU A 48 14.75 -0.02 15.13
N ASN A 49 15.20 -0.68 16.20
CA ASN A 49 14.38 -1.52 17.06
C ASN A 49 13.22 -0.73 17.68
N GLY A 50 12.03 -1.31 17.67
CA GLY A 50 10.81 -0.67 18.18
C GLY A 50 10.23 0.42 17.28
N LYS A 51 10.94 0.85 16.22
CA LYS A 51 10.47 1.85 15.24
C LYS A 51 10.08 1.22 13.90
N TYR A 52 10.84 0.22 13.48
CA TYR A 52 10.69 -0.40 12.17
C TYR A 52 10.63 -1.92 12.27
N LYS A 53 10.22 -2.53 11.18
CA LYS A 53 10.30 -3.98 10.91
C LYS A 53 10.79 -4.18 9.48
N LEU A 54 11.56 -5.26 9.27
CA LEU A 54 11.91 -5.77 7.94
C LEU A 54 10.91 -6.85 7.57
N VAL A 55 10.34 -6.79 6.39
CA VAL A 55 9.41 -7.79 5.88
C VAL A 55 9.86 -8.34 4.54
N ALA A 56 9.64 -9.63 4.32
CA ALA A 56 9.72 -10.28 3.02
C ALA A 56 8.31 -10.63 2.55
N ILE A 57 7.95 -10.18 1.35
CA ILE A 57 6.61 -10.34 0.77
C ILE A 57 6.76 -11.03 -0.57
N GLN A 58 5.96 -12.05 -0.82
CA GLN A 58 5.77 -12.61 -2.15
C GLN A 58 4.49 -12.05 -2.75
N THR A 59 4.61 -11.49 -3.95
CA THR A 59 3.47 -10.99 -4.73
C THR A 59 3.40 -11.72 -6.05
N THR A 60 2.24 -12.30 -6.35
CA THR A 60 1.97 -12.95 -7.63
C THR A 60 1.01 -12.10 -8.43
N PHE A 61 1.36 -11.85 -9.69
CA PHE A 61 0.50 -11.22 -10.69
C PHE A 61 0.09 -12.26 -11.72
N GLU A 62 -1.19 -12.48 -11.87
CA GLU A 62 -1.72 -13.28 -12.97
C GLU A 62 -1.45 -12.59 -14.32
N PRO A 63 -1.53 -13.29 -15.46
CA PRO A 63 -1.48 -12.66 -16.78
C PRO A 63 -2.49 -11.52 -16.90
N GLY A 64 -2.02 -10.33 -17.31
CA GLY A 64 -2.82 -9.11 -17.33
C GLY A 64 -3.08 -8.49 -15.96
N GLY A 65 -2.47 -9.02 -14.90
CA GLY A 65 -2.55 -8.48 -13.54
C GLY A 65 -1.80 -7.14 -13.42
N TYR A 66 -2.28 -6.26 -12.55
CA TYR A 66 -1.67 -4.96 -12.34
C TYR A 66 -1.92 -4.39 -10.93
N VAL A 67 -1.05 -3.49 -10.54
CA VAL A 67 -1.27 -2.50 -9.48
C VAL A 67 -1.12 -1.13 -10.14
N ARG A 68 -2.20 -0.33 -10.10
CA ARG A 68 -2.22 1.04 -10.64
C ARG A 68 -1.28 1.94 -9.85
N GLU A 69 -1.22 3.19 -10.24
CA GLU A 69 -0.35 4.18 -9.61
C GLU A 69 -0.50 4.19 -8.09
N HIS A 70 0.60 3.99 -7.40
CA HIS A 70 0.69 3.89 -5.95
C HIS A 70 2.09 4.30 -5.47
N GLN A 71 2.21 4.49 -4.16
CA GLN A 71 3.48 4.65 -3.45
C GLN A 71 3.62 3.52 -2.44
N HIS A 72 4.82 3.29 -1.94
CA HIS A 72 5.05 2.40 -0.81
C HIS A 72 5.29 3.18 0.48
N VAL A 73 4.93 2.58 1.61
CA VAL A 73 5.10 3.19 2.95
C VAL A 73 6.57 3.29 3.33
N GLY A 74 7.38 2.34 2.86
CA GLY A 74 8.80 2.29 3.13
C GLY A 74 9.63 1.90 1.91
N PRO A 75 10.95 2.08 1.99
CA PRO A 75 11.85 1.68 0.93
C PRO A 75 11.97 0.16 0.86
N GLY A 76 12.29 -0.35 -0.33
CA GLY A 76 12.48 -1.77 -0.50
C GLY A 76 13.25 -2.18 -1.75
N ILE A 77 13.76 -3.40 -1.71
CA ILE A 77 14.34 -4.08 -2.84
C ILE A 77 13.31 -5.07 -3.38
N ARG A 78 13.20 -5.11 -4.70
CA ARG A 78 12.32 -6.02 -5.45
C ARG A 78 13.18 -6.97 -6.26
N PHE A 79 12.77 -8.24 -6.30
CA PHE A 79 13.42 -9.29 -7.07
C PHE A 79 12.37 -10.00 -7.93
N VAL A 80 12.61 -10.10 -9.22
CA VAL A 80 11.75 -10.86 -10.14
C VAL A 80 12.12 -12.33 -10.05
N ALA A 81 11.33 -13.11 -9.30
CA ALA A 81 11.58 -14.54 -9.10
C ALA A 81 11.15 -15.36 -10.33
N SER A 82 10.09 -14.94 -11.03
CA SER A 82 9.67 -15.53 -12.31
C SER A 82 8.84 -14.56 -13.12
N GLY A 83 8.82 -14.73 -14.44
CA GLY A 83 8.07 -13.89 -15.36
C GLY A 83 8.80 -12.58 -15.70
N GLU A 84 8.02 -11.59 -16.13
CA GLU A 84 8.51 -10.29 -16.56
C GLU A 84 7.61 -9.17 -16.03
N LEU A 85 8.20 -8.19 -15.37
CA LEU A 85 7.52 -7.02 -14.84
C LEU A 85 7.65 -5.84 -15.79
N THR A 86 6.52 -5.25 -16.23
CA THR A 86 6.50 -3.90 -16.78
C THR A 86 6.27 -2.91 -15.63
N PHE A 87 7.24 -2.06 -15.36
CA PHE A 87 7.24 -1.10 -14.28
C PHE A 87 7.26 0.32 -14.83
N VAL A 88 6.37 1.19 -14.31
CA VAL A 88 6.26 2.58 -14.73
C VAL A 88 6.50 3.47 -13.52
N MET A 89 7.50 4.35 -13.59
CA MET A 89 7.85 5.29 -12.54
C MET A 89 8.28 6.61 -13.16
N GLU A 90 7.72 7.73 -12.71
CA GLU A 90 8.03 9.08 -13.22
C GLU A 90 7.92 9.18 -14.76
N GLY A 91 6.90 8.54 -15.33
CA GLY A 91 6.66 8.52 -16.79
C GLY A 91 7.58 7.60 -17.59
N LYS A 92 8.60 7.01 -16.95
CA LYS A 92 9.52 6.05 -17.58
C LYS A 92 8.99 4.63 -17.39
N THR A 93 8.95 3.86 -18.49
CA THR A 93 8.65 2.43 -18.47
C THR A 93 9.96 1.64 -18.48
N THR A 94 10.09 0.71 -17.56
CA THR A 94 11.22 -0.24 -17.47
C THR A 94 10.67 -1.64 -17.41
N THR A 95 11.33 -2.59 -18.07
CA THR A 95 10.99 -4.02 -17.99
C THR A 95 12.06 -4.72 -17.17
N TYR A 96 11.64 -5.45 -16.14
CA TYR A 96 12.52 -6.29 -15.32
C TYR A 96 12.17 -7.76 -15.57
N LYS A 97 13.20 -8.57 -15.84
CA LYS A 97 13.10 -10.00 -16.14
C LYS A 97 13.44 -10.86 -14.92
N THR A 98 13.12 -12.13 -14.99
CA THR A 98 13.53 -13.13 -14.01
C THR A 98 15.02 -13.01 -13.68
N GLY A 99 15.36 -12.93 -12.39
CA GLY A 99 16.71 -12.77 -11.86
C GLY A 99 17.13 -11.31 -11.62
N GLU A 100 16.35 -10.34 -12.08
CA GLU A 100 16.69 -8.92 -11.91
C GLU A 100 16.13 -8.34 -10.61
N TYR A 101 16.85 -7.32 -10.12
CA TYR A 101 16.53 -6.57 -8.91
C TYR A 101 16.32 -5.10 -9.25
N PHE A 102 15.47 -4.45 -8.47
CA PHE A 102 15.33 -2.99 -8.50
C PHE A 102 15.00 -2.43 -7.11
N TYR A 103 15.20 -1.14 -6.96
CA TYR A 103 14.97 -0.42 -5.72
C TYR A 103 13.79 0.53 -5.87
N GLU A 104 12.96 0.61 -4.83
CA GLU A 104 11.91 1.61 -4.66
C GLU A 104 12.13 2.39 -3.37
N ALA A 105 12.21 3.72 -3.49
CA ALA A 105 12.42 4.60 -2.33
C ALA A 105 11.20 4.65 -1.38
N GLY A 106 10.04 4.25 -1.85
CA GLY A 106 8.79 4.26 -1.10
C GLY A 106 7.89 5.46 -1.39
N ASN A 107 8.46 6.64 -1.51
CA ASN A 107 7.72 7.90 -1.67
C ASN A 107 7.52 8.37 -3.12
N ILE A 108 7.89 7.55 -4.10
CA ILE A 108 7.75 7.84 -5.53
C ILE A 108 6.58 7.04 -6.10
N ALA A 109 5.69 7.72 -6.84
CA ALA A 109 4.56 7.07 -7.49
C ALA A 109 5.02 6.16 -8.63
N ASN A 110 4.51 4.94 -8.63
CA ASN A 110 4.82 3.93 -9.62
C ASN A 110 3.60 3.05 -9.93
N ALA A 111 3.66 2.29 -11.02
CA ALA A 111 2.68 1.28 -11.38
C ALA A 111 3.36 0.01 -11.88
N ALA A 112 2.77 -1.15 -11.60
CA ALA A 112 3.32 -2.46 -11.90
C ALA A 112 2.33 -3.28 -12.72
N TYR A 113 2.80 -3.94 -13.78
CA TYR A 113 1.96 -4.71 -14.70
C TYR A 113 2.64 -6.04 -15.07
N ASN A 114 1.88 -7.10 -15.08
CA ASN A 114 2.22 -8.33 -15.80
C ASN A 114 1.58 -8.27 -17.19
N LYS A 115 2.36 -7.92 -18.21
CA LYS A 115 1.92 -7.92 -19.62
C LYS A 115 2.21 -9.24 -20.34
N GLY A 116 2.86 -10.19 -19.65
CA GLY A 116 3.16 -11.51 -20.17
C GLY A 116 1.96 -12.45 -20.15
N SER A 117 2.17 -13.65 -20.72
CA SER A 117 1.18 -14.73 -20.77
C SER A 117 1.32 -15.75 -19.61
N SER A 118 2.32 -15.59 -18.76
CA SER A 118 2.58 -16.44 -17.59
C SER A 118 2.53 -15.62 -16.29
N PRO A 119 2.29 -16.25 -15.14
CA PRO A 119 2.35 -15.55 -13.85
C PRO A 119 3.72 -14.90 -13.61
N LEU A 120 3.70 -13.68 -13.10
CA LEU A 120 4.87 -12.96 -12.58
C LEU A 120 4.91 -13.12 -11.07
N VAL A 121 6.07 -13.45 -10.52
CA VAL A 121 6.31 -13.52 -9.07
C VAL A 121 7.40 -12.53 -8.68
N LEU A 122 7.04 -11.60 -7.79
CA LEU A 122 7.96 -10.67 -7.15
C LEU A 122 8.22 -11.09 -5.70
N ILE A 123 9.48 -11.04 -5.29
CA ILE A 123 9.87 -11.05 -3.89
C ILE A 123 10.28 -9.64 -3.51
N THR A 124 9.68 -9.15 -2.46
CA THR A 124 9.90 -7.79 -1.97
C THR A 124 10.49 -7.84 -0.57
N PHE A 125 11.55 -7.09 -0.33
CA PHE A 125 12.11 -6.84 0.99
C PHE A 125 11.91 -5.36 1.31
N GLU A 126 11.13 -5.06 2.36
CA GLU A 126 10.76 -3.69 2.74
C GLU A 126 11.05 -3.41 4.21
N ILE A 127 11.45 -2.18 4.51
CA ILE A 127 11.49 -1.64 5.87
C ILE A 127 10.22 -0.82 6.08
N LEU A 128 9.38 -1.24 7.02
CA LEU A 128 8.11 -0.60 7.34
C LEU A 128 8.11 -0.10 8.79
N PRO A 129 7.29 0.92 9.16
CA PRO A 129 7.03 1.23 10.56
C PRO A 129 6.56 -0.02 11.30
N VAL A 130 7.01 -0.21 12.54
CA VAL A 130 6.79 -1.46 13.31
C VAL A 130 5.30 -1.77 13.52
N ASP A 131 4.48 -0.73 13.67
CA ASP A 131 3.04 -0.79 13.91
C ASP A 131 2.20 -0.76 12.61
N TRP A 132 2.84 -0.57 11.43
CA TRP A 132 2.11 -0.56 10.17
C TRP A 132 1.35 -1.86 9.95
N LYS A 133 0.06 -1.75 9.61
CA LYS A 133 -0.83 -2.88 9.33
C LYS A 133 -1.36 -2.78 7.92
N GLY A 134 -1.51 -3.93 7.26
CA GLY A 134 -1.98 -4.02 5.89
C GLY A 134 -0.86 -4.00 4.85
N GLY A 135 -1.23 -3.84 3.59
CA GLY A 135 -0.29 -3.75 2.47
C GLY A 135 0.52 -2.46 2.49
N SER A 136 1.75 -2.50 1.98
CA SER A 136 2.62 -1.32 1.93
C SER A 136 2.29 -0.38 0.76
N ALA A 137 1.59 -0.87 -0.27
CA ALA A 137 1.14 -0.04 -1.38
C ALA A 137 -0.03 0.86 -0.93
N VAL A 138 0.16 2.16 -1.04
CA VAL A 138 -0.80 3.20 -0.66
C VAL A 138 -1.04 4.16 -1.83
N PRO A 139 -2.19 4.86 -1.89
CA PRO A 139 -2.43 5.87 -2.90
C PRO A 139 -1.32 6.93 -2.91
N PRO A 140 -0.96 7.47 -4.08
CA PRO A 140 0.00 8.55 -4.15
C PRO A 140 -0.46 9.74 -3.31
N LYS A 141 0.46 10.42 -2.64
CA LYS A 141 0.14 11.69 -1.98
C LYS A 141 -0.22 12.71 -3.06
N SER A 142 -1.34 13.39 -2.90
CA SER A 142 -1.67 14.57 -3.74
C SER A 142 -0.53 15.59 -3.63
N LYS A 143 -0.09 16.09 -4.79
CA LYS A 143 0.88 17.20 -4.84
C LYS A 143 0.24 18.49 -4.33
#